data_89de65a85f67545d48076c54d2f7d194
#
_entry.id   89de65a85f67545d48076c54d2f7d194
#
_cell.length_a   1.000
_cell.length_b   1.000
_cell.length_c   1.000
_cell.angle_alpha   90.00
_cell.angle_beta   90.00
_cell.angle_gamma   90.00
#
_symmetry.space_group_name_H-M   'P 1'
#
loop_
_entity.id
_entity.type
_entity.pdbx_description
1 polymer ?
#
loop_
_entity_poly.entity_id
_entity_poly.type
_entity_poly.pdbx_seq_one_letter_code
_entity_poly.pdbx_strand_id
1 'polypeptide(L)'
;IVDMEDFGEISNFPLPNDMLELIDMGFEVIAEITDLIENTSKEDLDEVSYSLDEVTLLAPIQKPRKNIIGIGLNYTEHVAESARTLDTTGKLPQKPIIFSKPPTTVTGPNTEVLLHTKLTQQLDYEVELAVIMGKDGKYISPENALDYVFGYSIINDISARDCRREGQWIVSKGQDTFAPMGPYLVTKDVIDNPHNLNL
;
A
#
# COMPACT_ATOMS: atom_id res chain seq x y z
N ILE A 1 19.92 0.14 3.25
CA ILE A 1 19.07 -0.53 2.23
C ILE A 1 19.94 -1.53 1.51
N VAL A 2 19.51 -2.77 1.44
CA VAL A 2 20.20 -3.82 0.69
C VAL A 2 19.59 -3.87 -0.71
N ASP A 3 20.45 -3.86 -1.75
CA ASP A 3 20.02 -4.17 -3.12
C ASP A 3 19.77 -5.67 -3.23
N MET A 4 18.57 -6.05 -3.60
CA MET A 4 18.14 -7.46 -3.58
C MET A 4 18.71 -8.25 -4.76
N GLU A 5 18.95 -7.62 -5.91
CA GLU A 5 19.56 -8.28 -7.07
C GLU A 5 21.04 -8.58 -6.79
N ASP A 6 21.79 -7.58 -6.36
CA ASP A 6 23.21 -7.73 -6.01
C ASP A 6 23.39 -8.70 -4.82
N PHE A 7 22.49 -8.62 -3.82
CA PHE A 7 22.49 -9.56 -2.70
C PHE A 7 22.20 -11.00 -3.14
N GLY A 8 21.30 -11.17 -4.09
CA GLY A 8 21.03 -12.47 -4.72
C GLY A 8 22.25 -13.08 -5.41
N GLU A 9 23.08 -12.24 -6.05
CA GLU A 9 24.32 -12.69 -6.68
C GLU A 9 25.35 -13.19 -5.66
N ILE A 10 25.62 -12.40 -4.60
CA ILE A 10 26.62 -12.77 -3.58
C ILE A 10 26.16 -13.96 -2.71
N SER A 11 24.86 -14.08 -2.44
CA SER A 11 24.30 -15.19 -1.67
C SER A 11 24.08 -16.46 -2.50
N ASN A 12 24.27 -16.39 -3.82
CA ASN A 12 23.95 -17.46 -4.78
C ASN A 12 22.48 -17.94 -4.64
N PHE A 13 21.59 -17.03 -4.32
CA PHE A 13 20.16 -17.25 -4.22
C PHE A 13 19.44 -16.19 -5.12
N PRO A 14 18.83 -16.59 -6.24
CA PRO A 14 18.25 -15.63 -7.19
C PRO A 14 17.10 -14.88 -6.56
N LEU A 15 17.28 -13.58 -6.37
CA LEU A 15 16.28 -12.66 -5.86
C LEU A 15 15.82 -11.70 -6.96
N PRO A 16 14.52 -11.35 -7.00
CA PRO A 16 14.01 -10.40 -7.96
C PRO A 16 14.34 -8.96 -7.55
N ASN A 17 14.44 -8.07 -8.52
CA ASN A 17 14.56 -6.62 -8.30
C ASN A 17 13.22 -5.88 -8.35
N ASP A 18 12.12 -6.62 -8.48
CA ASP A 18 10.76 -6.09 -8.52
C ASP A 18 9.91 -6.66 -7.37
N MET A 19 9.21 -5.78 -6.65
CA MET A 19 8.39 -6.18 -5.50
C MET A 19 7.24 -7.13 -5.87
N LEU A 20 6.65 -7.00 -7.07
CA LEU A 20 5.59 -7.91 -7.50
C LEU A 20 6.13 -9.31 -7.79
N GLU A 21 7.33 -9.42 -8.32
CA GLU A 21 8.01 -10.70 -8.51
C GLU A 21 8.36 -11.34 -7.17
N LEU A 22 8.81 -10.54 -6.19
CA LEU A 22 9.06 -11.03 -4.83
C LEU A 22 7.77 -11.56 -4.17
N ILE A 23 6.65 -10.86 -4.33
CA ILE A 23 5.34 -11.30 -3.84
C ILE A 23 4.91 -12.61 -4.51
N ASP A 24 5.19 -12.77 -5.82
CA ASP A 24 4.86 -14.00 -6.56
C ASP A 24 5.68 -15.22 -6.12
N MET A 25 6.88 -15.02 -5.56
CA MET A 25 7.65 -16.11 -4.95
C MET A 25 6.96 -16.69 -3.71
N GLY A 26 5.99 -15.97 -3.15
CA GLY A 26 5.23 -16.35 -1.97
C GLY A 26 5.86 -15.87 -0.66
N PHE A 27 5.06 -15.95 0.40
CA PHE A 27 5.49 -15.42 1.71
C PHE A 27 6.65 -16.23 2.31
N GLU A 28 6.76 -17.50 1.96
CA GLU A 28 7.75 -18.43 2.48
C GLU A 28 9.19 -18.00 2.16
N VAL A 29 9.40 -17.29 1.04
CA VAL A 29 10.74 -16.78 0.66
C VAL A 29 11.28 -15.74 1.65
N ILE A 30 10.41 -15.06 2.39
CA ILE A 30 10.82 -14.03 3.37
C ILE A 30 11.70 -14.63 4.47
N ALA A 31 11.37 -15.83 4.96
CA ALA A 31 12.18 -16.52 5.96
C ALA A 31 13.56 -16.89 5.38
N GLU A 32 13.62 -17.36 4.13
CA GLU A 32 14.88 -17.68 3.46
C GLU A 32 15.76 -16.46 3.28
N ILE A 33 15.17 -15.33 2.86
CA ILE A 33 15.89 -14.05 2.73
C ILE A 33 16.41 -13.58 4.09
N THR A 34 15.60 -13.68 5.14
CA THR A 34 16.01 -13.30 6.50
C THR A 34 17.19 -14.13 6.96
N ASP A 35 17.11 -15.45 6.82
CA ASP A 35 18.21 -16.36 7.16
C ASP A 35 19.49 -16.07 6.37
N LEU A 36 19.38 -15.75 5.08
CA LEU A 36 20.52 -15.37 4.25
C LEU A 36 21.16 -14.09 4.75
N ILE A 37 20.37 -13.05 5.03
CA ILE A 37 20.87 -11.77 5.55
C ILE A 37 21.58 -11.97 6.89
N GLU A 38 20.99 -12.74 7.82
CA GLU A 38 21.56 -13.00 9.15
C GLU A 38 22.87 -13.79 9.10
N ASN A 39 23.05 -14.63 8.09
CA ASN A 39 24.25 -15.47 7.91
C ASN A 39 25.31 -14.85 6.98
N THR A 40 25.03 -13.72 6.34
CA THR A 40 25.98 -13.00 5.48
C THR A 40 26.88 -12.11 6.33
N SER A 41 28.17 -12.06 5.96
CA SER A 41 29.12 -11.21 6.67
C SER A 41 28.75 -9.73 6.54
N LYS A 42 29.13 -8.93 7.54
CA LYS A 42 28.90 -7.49 7.46
C LYS A 42 29.62 -6.85 6.27
N GLU A 43 30.81 -7.34 5.93
CA GLU A 43 31.59 -6.84 4.80
C GLU A 43 30.85 -7.06 3.47
N ASP A 44 30.35 -8.27 3.25
CA ASP A 44 29.58 -8.59 2.05
C ASP A 44 28.25 -7.81 1.99
N LEU A 45 27.56 -7.62 3.13
CA LEU A 45 26.34 -6.80 3.18
C LEU A 45 26.62 -5.32 2.90
N ASP A 46 27.74 -4.78 3.40
CA ASP A 46 28.13 -3.38 3.15
C ASP A 46 28.42 -3.14 1.66
N GLU A 47 28.89 -4.15 0.90
CA GLU A 47 29.14 -4.04 -0.55
C GLU A 47 27.86 -3.86 -1.38
N VAL A 48 26.74 -4.43 -0.92
CA VAL A 48 25.44 -4.39 -1.62
C VAL A 48 24.41 -3.50 -0.92
N SER A 49 24.86 -2.62 -0.03
CA SER A 49 24.01 -1.76 0.77
C SER A 49 24.21 -0.29 0.44
N TYR A 50 23.11 0.46 0.55
CA TYR A 50 23.07 1.91 0.35
C TYR A 50 22.48 2.57 1.59
N SER A 51 22.96 3.77 1.94
CA SER A 51 22.29 4.62 2.93
C SER A 51 21.02 5.27 2.34
N LEU A 52 20.10 5.69 3.20
CA LEU A 52 18.83 6.29 2.76
C LEU A 52 19.00 7.60 1.97
N ASP A 53 20.09 8.31 2.18
CA ASP A 53 20.43 9.56 1.48
C ASP A 53 21.07 9.35 0.11
N GLU A 54 21.51 8.13 -0.20
CA GLU A 54 22.04 7.75 -1.51
C GLU A 54 20.98 7.26 -2.48
N VAL A 55 19.76 6.99 -2.02
CA VAL A 55 18.70 6.42 -2.83
C VAL A 55 17.45 7.29 -2.87
N THR A 56 16.66 7.14 -3.92
CA THR A 56 15.31 7.73 -3.99
C THR A 56 14.29 6.62 -3.80
N LEU A 57 13.52 6.70 -2.71
CA LEU A 57 12.45 5.73 -2.47
C LEU A 57 11.29 5.96 -3.44
N LEU A 58 10.90 4.93 -4.13
CA LEU A 58 9.70 4.87 -4.95
C LEU A 58 8.57 4.19 -4.16
N ALA A 59 7.35 4.17 -4.73
CA ALA A 59 6.30 3.35 -4.15
C ALA A 59 6.74 1.87 -4.13
N PRO A 60 6.50 1.14 -3.03
CA PRO A 60 6.86 -0.28 -2.95
C PRO A 60 6.28 -1.11 -4.11
N ILE A 61 5.08 -0.76 -4.56
CA ILE A 61 4.45 -1.32 -5.75
C ILE A 61 4.09 -0.15 -6.67
N GLN A 62 4.93 0.15 -7.65
CA GLN A 62 4.75 1.30 -8.54
C GLN A 62 3.57 1.13 -9.49
N LYS A 63 3.32 -0.09 -9.95
CA LYS A 63 2.23 -0.42 -10.88
C LYS A 63 1.48 -1.65 -10.41
N PRO A 64 0.49 -1.50 -9.53
CA PRO A 64 -0.38 -2.62 -9.18
C PRO A 64 -0.98 -3.26 -10.45
N ARG A 65 -1.06 -4.59 -10.47
CA ARG A 65 -1.58 -5.34 -11.63
C ARG A 65 -3.07 -5.09 -11.88
N LYS A 66 -3.78 -4.70 -10.83
CA LYS A 66 -5.21 -4.37 -10.86
C LYS A 66 -5.44 -3.04 -10.15
N ASN A 67 -6.65 -2.52 -10.25
CA ASN A 67 -7.04 -1.35 -9.48
C ASN A 67 -6.85 -1.59 -7.98
N ILE A 68 -6.47 -0.55 -7.26
CA ILE A 68 -6.53 -0.52 -5.81
C ILE A 68 -8.02 -0.53 -5.42
N ILE A 69 -8.39 -1.40 -4.51
CA ILE A 69 -9.75 -1.48 -3.98
C ILE A 69 -9.77 -0.78 -2.62
N GLY A 70 -10.53 0.29 -2.51
CA GLY A 70 -10.71 1.04 -1.28
C GLY A 70 -12.01 0.68 -0.58
N ILE A 71 -11.99 0.75 0.76
CA ILE A 71 -13.18 0.58 1.61
C ILE A 71 -13.51 1.91 2.24
N GLY A 72 -14.64 2.49 1.86
CA GLY A 72 -15.09 3.78 2.39
C GLY A 72 -15.80 3.66 3.73
N LEU A 73 -15.71 4.70 4.57
CA LEU A 73 -16.32 4.79 5.90
C LEU A 73 -15.94 3.60 6.80
N ASN A 74 -14.67 3.22 6.78
CA ASN A 74 -14.12 2.04 7.43
C ASN A 74 -13.60 2.27 8.86
N TYR A 75 -13.59 3.53 9.34
CA TYR A 75 -13.22 3.90 10.71
C TYR A 75 -14.40 4.56 11.44
N THR A 76 -14.63 4.20 12.69
CA THR A 76 -15.77 4.68 13.49
C THR A 76 -15.74 6.20 13.70
N GLU A 77 -14.56 6.74 13.96
CA GLU A 77 -14.33 8.17 14.11
C GLU A 77 -14.63 8.93 12.81
N HIS A 78 -14.18 8.40 11.68
CA HIS A 78 -14.46 8.97 10.37
C HIS A 78 -15.95 8.95 10.01
N VAL A 79 -16.68 7.91 10.40
CA VAL A 79 -18.15 7.87 10.23
C VAL A 79 -18.83 9.00 11.02
N ALA A 80 -18.39 9.26 12.26
CA ALA A 80 -18.93 10.33 13.09
C ALA A 80 -18.60 11.72 12.54
N GLU A 81 -17.42 11.91 11.96
CA GLU A 81 -16.99 13.15 11.31
C GLU A 81 -17.74 13.37 9.99
N SER A 82 -17.84 12.34 9.17
CA SER A 82 -18.51 12.41 7.85
C SER A 82 -20.00 12.77 7.94
N ALA A 83 -20.66 12.46 9.07
CA ALA A 83 -22.02 12.90 9.34
C ALA A 83 -22.17 14.43 9.45
N ARG A 84 -21.08 15.12 9.79
CA ARG A 84 -21.05 16.59 9.94
C ARG A 84 -20.66 17.30 8.63
N THR A 85 -19.91 16.62 7.78
CA THR A 85 -19.24 17.25 6.63
C THR A 85 -19.70 16.73 5.27
N LEU A 86 -20.28 15.53 5.19
CA LEU A 86 -20.48 14.80 3.93
C LEU A 86 -21.92 14.34 3.67
N ASP A 87 -22.91 14.88 4.33
CA ASP A 87 -24.33 14.51 4.11
C ASP A 87 -24.59 12.99 4.27
N THR A 88 -23.86 12.34 5.19
CA THR A 88 -24.04 10.93 5.51
C THR A 88 -24.92 10.76 6.74
N THR A 89 -25.53 9.58 6.91
CA THR A 89 -26.43 9.31 8.03
C THR A 89 -25.74 9.21 9.40
N GLY A 90 -24.39 9.25 9.45
CA GLY A 90 -23.60 9.01 10.66
C GLY A 90 -23.71 7.60 11.23
N LYS A 91 -24.31 6.67 10.46
CA LYS A 91 -24.42 5.27 10.83
C LYS A 91 -23.38 4.45 10.06
N LEU A 92 -22.82 3.46 10.73
CA LEU A 92 -21.96 2.48 10.06
C LEU A 92 -22.69 1.82 8.90
N PRO A 93 -22.07 1.72 7.72
CA PRO A 93 -22.65 1.02 6.58
C PRO A 93 -22.94 -0.45 6.95
N GLN A 94 -24.10 -0.96 6.54
CA GLN A 94 -24.43 -2.39 6.74
C GLN A 94 -23.61 -3.32 5.84
N LYS A 95 -23.07 -2.80 4.74
CA LYS A 95 -22.18 -3.48 3.81
C LYS A 95 -21.01 -2.58 3.50
N PRO A 96 -19.81 -3.13 3.23
CA PRO A 96 -18.67 -2.31 2.83
C PRO A 96 -19.01 -1.44 1.62
N ILE A 97 -18.64 -0.16 1.70
CA ILE A 97 -18.68 0.74 0.55
C ILE A 97 -17.38 0.53 -0.20
N ILE A 98 -17.46 -0.03 -1.39
CA ILE A 98 -16.29 -0.37 -2.19
C ILE A 98 -16.12 0.65 -3.30
N PHE A 99 -14.91 1.17 -3.44
CA PHE A 99 -14.50 2.00 -4.57
C PHE A 99 -13.15 1.53 -5.10
N SER A 100 -12.68 2.12 -6.19
CA SER A 100 -11.38 1.75 -6.74
C SER A 100 -10.59 2.97 -7.21
N LYS A 101 -9.26 2.83 -7.19
CA LYS A 101 -8.31 3.78 -7.78
C LYS A 101 -7.52 3.04 -8.88
N PRO A 102 -7.36 3.65 -10.07
CA PRO A 102 -6.53 3.05 -11.12
C PRO A 102 -5.07 2.94 -10.70
N PRO A 103 -4.28 2.02 -11.27
CA PRO A 103 -2.84 1.93 -11.02
C PRO A 103 -2.06 3.23 -11.32
N THR A 104 -2.55 4.06 -12.23
CA THR A 104 -1.94 5.35 -12.58
C THR A 104 -2.01 6.40 -11.46
N THR A 105 -2.78 6.14 -10.41
CA THR A 105 -2.84 7.02 -9.23
C THR A 105 -1.63 6.87 -8.33
N VAL A 106 -0.90 5.75 -8.42
CA VAL A 106 0.21 5.45 -7.52
C VAL A 106 1.40 6.35 -7.80
N THR A 107 1.96 6.90 -6.73
CA THR A 107 3.23 7.60 -6.72
C THR A 107 3.99 7.25 -5.44
N GLY A 108 5.28 7.59 -5.38
CA GLY A 108 6.14 7.26 -4.24
C GLY A 108 6.06 8.26 -3.09
N PRO A 109 6.77 8.00 -2.01
CA PRO A 109 6.93 8.96 -0.91
C PRO A 109 7.68 10.21 -1.39
N ASN A 110 7.37 11.35 -0.77
CA ASN A 110 8.00 12.65 -1.08
C ASN A 110 7.84 13.12 -2.54
N THR A 111 6.86 12.58 -3.28
CA THR A 111 6.53 13.05 -4.62
C THR A 111 5.38 14.06 -4.57
N GLU A 112 5.31 14.91 -5.59
CA GLU A 112 4.24 15.90 -5.70
C GLU A 112 2.91 15.24 -6.05
N VAL A 113 1.84 15.68 -5.39
CA VAL A 113 0.46 15.36 -5.77
C VAL A 113 -0.04 16.46 -6.70
N LEU A 114 -0.47 16.08 -7.90
CA LEU A 114 -0.92 17.03 -8.91
C LEU A 114 -2.26 17.65 -8.54
N LEU A 115 -2.27 18.95 -8.27
CA LEU A 115 -3.51 19.69 -8.09
C LEU A 115 -4.08 20.09 -9.46
N HIS A 116 -5.10 19.38 -9.91
CA HIS A 116 -5.83 19.68 -11.14
C HIS A 116 -6.77 20.87 -10.96
N THR A 117 -6.24 22.08 -10.93
CA THR A 117 -6.97 23.33 -10.60
C THR A 117 -8.19 23.62 -11.49
N LYS A 118 -8.24 23.04 -12.70
CA LYS A 118 -9.41 23.10 -13.57
C LYS A 118 -10.51 22.12 -13.20
N LEU A 119 -10.18 21.10 -12.39
CA LEU A 119 -11.09 20.04 -11.99
C LEU A 119 -11.60 20.23 -10.58
N THR A 120 -10.70 20.56 -9.64
CA THR A 120 -10.99 20.63 -8.22
C THR A 120 -10.35 21.83 -7.54
N GLN A 121 -11.02 22.34 -6.51
CA GLN A 121 -10.51 23.33 -5.56
C GLN A 121 -10.47 22.78 -4.13
N GLN A 122 -10.84 21.52 -3.92
CA GLN A 122 -11.00 20.88 -2.61
C GLN A 122 -10.27 19.55 -2.57
N LEU A 123 -8.93 19.62 -2.69
CA LEU A 123 -8.08 18.45 -2.53
C LEU A 123 -7.89 18.18 -1.04
N ASP A 124 -8.07 16.93 -0.64
CA ASP A 124 -7.97 16.48 0.74
C ASP A 124 -7.18 15.16 0.81
N TYR A 125 -6.54 14.92 1.94
CA TYR A 125 -5.77 13.70 2.20
C TYR A 125 -6.56 12.75 3.11
N GLU A 126 -6.34 11.46 2.94
CA GLU A 126 -6.87 10.39 3.79
C GLU A 126 -5.77 9.34 3.99
N VAL A 127 -5.21 9.26 5.21
CA VAL A 127 -4.25 8.20 5.53
C VAL A 127 -4.99 6.88 5.69
N GLU A 128 -4.51 5.84 5.01
CA GLU A 128 -5.14 4.52 4.96
C GLU A 128 -4.11 3.40 5.10
N LEU A 129 -4.52 2.30 5.72
CA LEU A 129 -3.74 1.06 5.72
C LEU A 129 -3.89 0.36 4.37
N ALA A 130 -2.80 0.23 3.64
CA ALA A 130 -2.76 -0.60 2.44
C ALA A 130 -2.47 -2.06 2.81
N VAL A 131 -3.37 -2.96 2.44
CA VAL A 131 -3.22 -4.40 2.61
C VAL A 131 -2.76 -5.00 1.29
N ILE A 132 -1.58 -5.62 1.28
CA ILE A 132 -0.97 -6.21 0.10
C ILE A 132 -1.28 -7.71 0.09
N MET A 133 -2.02 -8.15 -0.93
CA MET A 133 -2.38 -9.55 -1.08
C MET A 133 -1.24 -10.35 -1.70
N GLY A 134 -0.90 -11.49 -1.10
CA GLY A 134 0.17 -12.38 -1.55
C GLY A 134 -0.31 -13.67 -2.22
N LYS A 135 -1.62 -13.90 -2.24
CA LYS A 135 -2.19 -15.13 -2.83
C LYS A 135 -3.47 -14.80 -3.59
N ASP A 136 -3.69 -15.50 -4.69
CA ASP A 136 -5.00 -15.53 -5.35
C ASP A 136 -6.03 -16.25 -4.47
N GLY A 137 -7.25 -15.73 -4.45
CA GLY A 137 -8.31 -16.35 -3.66
C GLY A 137 -9.71 -15.93 -4.09
N LYS A 138 -10.68 -16.79 -3.78
CA LYS A 138 -12.10 -16.56 -4.00
C LYS A 138 -12.92 -17.28 -2.93
N TYR A 139 -13.97 -16.62 -2.44
CA TYR A 139 -14.83 -17.16 -1.37
C TYR A 139 -14.06 -17.53 -0.09
N ILE A 140 -13.07 -16.69 0.26
CA ILE A 140 -12.24 -16.89 1.44
C ILE A 140 -13.10 -16.59 2.68
N SER A 141 -13.06 -17.50 3.67
CA SER A 141 -13.74 -17.25 4.94
C SER A 141 -12.99 -16.21 5.77
N PRO A 142 -13.68 -15.46 6.67
CA PRO A 142 -13.04 -14.47 7.52
C PRO A 142 -11.86 -15.00 8.33
N GLU A 143 -11.95 -16.26 8.80
CA GLU A 143 -10.91 -16.91 9.61
C GLU A 143 -9.61 -17.10 8.84
N ASN A 144 -9.70 -17.28 7.53
CA ASN A 144 -8.55 -17.52 6.64
C ASN A 144 -8.10 -16.27 5.89
N ALA A 145 -8.76 -15.12 6.07
CA ALA A 145 -8.50 -13.93 5.24
C ALA A 145 -7.07 -13.41 5.39
N LEU A 146 -6.52 -13.41 6.60
CA LEU A 146 -5.16 -12.94 6.88
C LEU A 146 -4.08 -13.87 6.30
N ASP A 147 -4.37 -15.13 6.00
CA ASP A 147 -3.43 -16.05 5.35
C ASP A 147 -3.08 -15.62 3.92
N TYR A 148 -3.94 -14.82 3.30
CA TYR A 148 -3.77 -14.29 1.95
C TYR A 148 -2.99 -12.98 1.90
N VAL A 149 -2.73 -12.38 3.04
CA VAL A 149 -1.96 -11.12 3.15
C VAL A 149 -0.46 -11.43 3.04
N PHE A 150 0.24 -10.64 2.23
CA PHE A 150 1.70 -10.62 2.16
C PHE A 150 2.27 -9.64 3.18
N GLY A 151 1.68 -8.46 3.25
CA GLY A 151 2.15 -7.41 4.13
C GLY A 151 1.28 -6.16 4.08
N TYR A 152 1.80 -5.10 4.63
CA TYR A 152 1.10 -3.83 4.80
C TYR A 152 1.97 -2.66 4.38
N SER A 153 1.32 -1.58 3.95
CA SER A 153 1.96 -0.30 3.67
C SER A 153 1.02 0.82 4.08
N ILE A 154 1.47 2.06 3.96
CA ILE A 154 0.62 3.24 4.09
C ILE A 154 0.27 3.73 2.69
N ILE A 155 -0.96 4.16 2.49
CA ILE A 155 -1.40 4.84 1.28
C ILE A 155 -2.15 6.12 1.65
N ASN A 156 -1.94 7.17 0.88
CA ASN A 156 -2.71 8.39 1.01
C ASN A 156 -3.83 8.38 -0.03
N ASP A 157 -5.07 8.18 0.40
CA ASP A 157 -6.25 8.18 -0.48
C ASP A 157 -6.70 9.61 -0.79
N ILE A 158 -5.89 10.31 -1.60
CA ILE A 158 -6.19 11.68 -2.00
C ILE A 158 -7.56 11.77 -2.67
N SER A 159 -8.34 12.77 -2.25
CA SER A 159 -9.72 12.96 -2.63
C SER A 159 -10.00 14.39 -3.09
N ALA A 160 -10.56 14.55 -4.28
CA ALA A 160 -11.13 15.80 -4.76
C ALA A 160 -12.60 15.88 -4.26
N ARG A 161 -12.84 16.57 -3.14
CA ARG A 161 -14.13 16.53 -2.44
C ARG A 161 -15.28 17.09 -3.28
N ASP A 162 -15.04 18.15 -4.03
CA ASP A 162 -16.00 18.79 -4.94
C ASP A 162 -16.27 17.99 -6.22
N CYS A 163 -15.44 16.96 -6.51
CA CYS A 163 -15.64 16.06 -7.64
C CYS A 163 -16.43 14.79 -7.27
N ARG A 164 -16.82 14.66 -6.00
CA ARG A 164 -17.59 13.51 -5.54
C ARG A 164 -18.98 13.51 -6.18
N ARG A 165 -19.30 12.44 -6.89
CA ARG A 165 -20.61 12.21 -7.48
C ARG A 165 -21.20 10.93 -6.91
N GLU A 166 -22.52 10.90 -6.75
CA GLU A 166 -23.22 9.70 -6.29
C GLU A 166 -22.85 8.49 -7.15
N GLY A 167 -22.33 7.43 -6.51
CA GLY A 167 -21.92 6.20 -7.16
C GLY A 167 -20.68 6.28 -8.07
N GLN A 168 -20.04 7.44 -8.22
CA GLN A 168 -18.90 7.65 -9.12
C GLN A 168 -17.66 8.21 -8.38
N TRP A 169 -17.18 7.49 -7.40
CA TRP A 169 -16.04 7.94 -6.58
C TRP A 169 -14.72 8.00 -7.34
N ILE A 170 -14.61 7.26 -8.44
CA ILE A 170 -13.41 7.28 -9.27
C ILE A 170 -13.08 8.69 -9.81
N VAL A 171 -14.07 9.55 -10.03
CA VAL A 171 -13.85 10.93 -10.48
C VAL A 171 -13.13 11.76 -9.40
N SER A 172 -13.49 11.53 -8.14
CA SER A 172 -12.89 12.19 -6.97
C SER A 172 -11.55 11.59 -6.56
N LYS A 173 -11.36 10.28 -6.71
CA LYS A 173 -10.25 9.52 -6.11
C LYS A 173 -9.27 8.92 -7.12
N GLY A 174 -9.61 8.92 -8.41
CA GLY A 174 -8.87 8.20 -9.45
C GLY A 174 -8.00 9.07 -10.35
N GLN A 175 -7.66 10.28 -9.94
CA GLN A 175 -6.77 11.15 -10.70
C GLN A 175 -5.30 10.70 -10.55
N ASP A 176 -4.46 11.04 -11.52
CA ASP A 176 -3.04 10.74 -11.45
C ASP A 176 -2.42 11.30 -10.16
N THR A 177 -1.51 10.56 -9.55
CA THR A 177 -0.83 10.86 -8.29
C THR A 177 -1.70 10.85 -7.01
N PHE A 178 -2.96 10.45 -7.08
CA PHE A 178 -3.89 10.46 -5.95
C PHE A 178 -3.76 9.26 -5.00
N ALA A 179 -2.70 8.46 -5.14
CA ALA A 179 -2.41 7.35 -4.24
C ALA A 179 -0.90 7.26 -3.91
N PRO A 180 -0.31 8.27 -3.26
CA PRO A 180 1.03 8.13 -2.70
C PRO A 180 1.09 6.92 -1.77
N MET A 181 2.04 5.99 -2.03
CA MET A 181 2.18 4.73 -1.29
C MET A 181 3.60 4.56 -0.76
N GLY A 182 3.73 4.08 0.45
CA GLY A 182 4.99 3.76 1.09
C GLY A 182 5.18 4.45 2.45
N PRO A 183 6.43 4.62 2.91
CA PRO A 183 7.68 4.40 2.16
C PRO A 183 8.06 2.93 1.97
N TYR A 184 7.54 2.01 2.80
CA TYR A 184 7.92 0.61 2.81
C TYR A 184 6.70 -0.30 2.68
N LEU A 185 6.93 -1.52 2.25
CA LEU A 185 6.05 -2.65 2.49
C LEU A 185 6.61 -3.40 3.71
N VAL A 186 5.80 -3.55 4.75
CA VAL A 186 6.13 -4.32 5.95
C VAL A 186 5.47 -5.67 5.84
N THR A 187 6.22 -6.75 5.98
CA THR A 187 5.70 -8.12 5.89
C THR A 187 4.75 -8.43 7.06
N LYS A 188 3.79 -9.31 6.83
CA LYS A 188 2.70 -9.56 7.80
C LYS A 188 3.15 -10.12 9.14
N ASP A 189 4.28 -10.81 9.18
CA ASP A 189 4.86 -11.39 10.40
C ASP A 189 5.40 -10.35 11.38
N VAL A 190 5.67 -9.12 10.89
CA VAL A 190 6.12 -7.98 11.72
C VAL A 190 4.92 -7.29 12.41
N ILE A 191 3.72 -7.45 11.89
CA ILE A 191 2.49 -6.80 12.39
C ILE A 191 1.61 -7.84 13.09
N ASP A 192 1.73 -7.93 14.40
CA ASP A 192 0.96 -8.91 15.21
C ASP A 192 -0.56 -8.78 15.03
N ASN A 193 -1.07 -7.54 15.00
CA ASN A 193 -2.49 -7.29 14.84
C ASN A 193 -2.75 -6.02 14.03
N PRO A 194 -3.14 -6.14 12.76
CA PRO A 194 -3.42 -4.98 11.90
C PRO A 194 -4.62 -4.14 12.36
N HIS A 195 -5.47 -4.68 13.24
CA HIS A 195 -6.61 -3.93 13.80
C HIS A 195 -6.22 -3.04 15.00
N ASN A 196 -4.97 -3.08 15.45
CA ASN A 196 -4.46 -2.29 16.58
C ASN A 196 -3.38 -1.31 16.15
N LEU A 197 -3.51 -0.74 14.96
CA LEU A 197 -2.61 0.29 14.43
C LEU A 197 -3.25 1.67 14.63
N ASN A 198 -2.42 2.69 14.86
CA ASN A 198 -2.84 4.08 14.87
C ASN A 198 -2.69 4.67 13.46
N LEU A 199 -3.75 5.26 12.94
CA LEU A 199 -3.80 5.93 11.63
C LEU A 199 -4.29 7.36 11.79
#